data_e5fc40bb96b95e3ed0ba094f540f3de2
#
_entry.id   e5fc40bb96b95e3ed0ba094f540f3de2
#
_cell.length_a   1.000
_cell.length_b   1.000
_cell.length_c   1.000
_cell.angle_alpha   90.00
_cell.angle_beta   90.00
_cell.angle_gamma   90.00
#
_symmetry.space_group_name_H-M   'P 1'
#
loop_
_entity.id
_entity.type
_entity.pdbx_description
1 polymer ?
#
loop_
_entity_poly.entity_id
_entity_poly.type
_entity_poly.pdbx_seq_one_letter_code
_entity_poly.pdbx_strand_id
1 'polypeptide(L)'
;MPSKQIDFGVVRVIAMALPDVEESTIHGAPSLKVRGRLLTCPALHASAEPNTLAVRIDFDQRAELMAAEPDIYYVTDHYVNYPTVLVRLSQIDRDSLRLGPDTRPFGR
;
A
#
# COMPACT_ATOMS: atom_id res chain seq x y z
N MET A 1 0.95 -24.16 6.95
CA MET A 1 0.86 -23.52 6.97
C MET A 1 0.33 -22.65 6.79
N PRO A 2 -0.10 -22.52 6.92
CA PRO A 2 -0.66 -21.71 6.37
C PRO A 2 -0.23 -20.54 6.44
N SER A 3 -0.08 -20.06 5.61
CA SER A 3 0.51 -18.87 5.52
C SER A 3 -0.34 -17.78 5.96
N LYS A 4 0.19 -16.94 6.72
CA LYS A 4 -0.48 -15.78 7.11
C LYS A 4 -0.06 -14.63 6.29
N GLN A 5 0.70 -14.87 5.24
CA GLN A 5 1.15 -13.80 4.42
C GLN A 5 0.03 -13.09 3.71
N ILE A 6 0.10 -11.79 3.64
CA ILE A 6 -0.84 -10.98 2.91
C ILE A 6 -0.27 -10.72 1.53
N ASP A 7 -1.09 -10.89 0.51
CA ASP A 7 -0.69 -10.57 -0.85
C ASP A 7 -1.67 -9.56 -1.42
N PHE A 8 -1.50 -9.20 -2.67
CA PHE A 8 -2.37 -8.20 -3.26
C PHE A 8 -3.83 -8.66 -3.31
N GLY A 9 -4.06 -9.96 -3.39
CA GLY A 9 -5.42 -10.46 -3.35
C GLY A 9 -6.13 -10.11 -2.07
N VAL A 10 -5.43 -10.22 -0.94
CA VAL A 10 -6.00 -9.83 0.34
C VAL A 10 -6.21 -8.33 0.40
N VAL A 11 -5.25 -7.55 -0.10
CA VAL A 11 -5.36 -6.10 -0.15
C VAL A 11 -6.60 -5.70 -0.93
N ARG A 12 -6.84 -6.36 -2.06
CA ARG A 12 -8.00 -6.07 -2.90
C ARG A 12 -9.29 -6.28 -2.14
N VAL A 13 -9.39 -7.39 -1.41
CA VAL A 13 -10.59 -7.68 -0.64
C VAL A 13 -10.85 -6.61 0.41
N ILE A 14 -9.79 -6.22 1.12
CA ILE A 14 -9.92 -5.19 2.15
C ILE A 14 -10.34 -3.85 1.53
N ALA A 15 -9.69 -3.48 0.45
CA ALA A 15 -9.93 -2.18 -0.18
C ALA A 15 -11.32 -2.11 -0.82
N MET A 16 -11.77 -3.20 -1.41
CA MET A 16 -13.08 -3.17 -2.07
C MET A 16 -14.22 -3.06 -1.08
N ALA A 17 -13.94 -3.24 0.20
CA ALA A 17 -14.96 -3.00 1.22
C ALA A 17 -15.10 -1.51 1.54
N LEU A 18 -14.20 -0.68 1.06
CA LEU A 18 -14.26 0.76 1.29
C LEU A 18 -15.14 1.41 0.23
N PRO A 19 -15.77 2.55 0.56
CA PRO A 19 -16.61 3.22 -0.43
C PRO A 19 -15.80 3.79 -1.58
N ASP A 20 -16.38 3.79 -2.74
CA ASP A 20 -15.82 4.45 -3.93
C ASP A 20 -14.51 3.85 -4.44
N VAL A 21 -14.15 2.65 -4.02
CA VAL A 21 -12.97 1.98 -4.53
C VAL A 21 -13.33 1.18 -5.77
N GLU A 22 -12.51 1.30 -6.81
CA GLU A 22 -12.71 0.60 -8.06
C GLU A 22 -11.45 -0.13 -8.47
N GLU A 23 -11.63 -1.24 -9.14
CA GLU A 23 -10.49 -1.96 -9.71
C GLU A 23 -10.13 -1.33 -11.04
N SER A 24 -8.84 -1.30 -11.31
CA SER A 24 -8.34 -0.75 -12.56
C SER A 24 -7.01 -1.43 -12.88
N THR A 25 -6.32 -0.91 -13.87
CA THR A 25 -4.99 -1.41 -14.20
C THR A 25 -4.06 -0.22 -14.38
N ILE A 26 -2.78 -0.47 -14.15
CA ILE A 26 -1.77 0.53 -14.41
C ILE A 26 -0.57 -0.23 -14.97
N HIS A 27 -0.12 0.16 -16.15
CA HIS A 27 0.96 -0.52 -16.85
C HIS A 27 0.70 -2.04 -16.96
N GLY A 28 -0.56 -2.39 -17.19
CA GLY A 28 -0.91 -3.80 -17.35
C GLY A 28 -1.05 -4.59 -16.07
N ALA A 29 -0.86 -3.96 -14.92
CA ALA A 29 -0.96 -4.63 -13.63
C ALA A 29 -2.21 -4.18 -12.89
N PRO A 30 -2.71 -4.99 -11.96
CA PRO A 30 -3.91 -4.60 -11.21
C PRO A 30 -3.64 -3.38 -10.35
N SER A 31 -4.65 -2.55 -10.18
CA SER A 31 -4.56 -1.40 -9.31
C SER A 31 -5.93 -1.12 -8.72
N LEU A 32 -5.97 -0.31 -7.67
CA LEU A 32 -7.22 0.10 -7.06
C LEU A 32 -7.23 1.62 -7.01
N LYS A 33 -8.37 2.17 -7.35
CA LYS A 33 -8.53 3.63 -7.40
C LYS A 33 -9.69 4.07 -6.54
N VAL A 34 -9.61 5.30 -6.06
CA VAL A 34 -10.69 5.94 -5.34
C VAL A 34 -11.02 7.21 -6.08
N ARG A 35 -12.23 7.28 -6.61
CA ARG A 35 -12.67 8.46 -7.36
C ARG A 35 -11.71 8.82 -8.49
N GLY A 36 -11.24 7.82 -9.18
CA GLY A 36 -10.35 8.04 -10.32
C GLY A 36 -8.89 8.25 -9.99
N ARG A 37 -8.54 8.27 -8.71
CA ARG A 37 -7.14 8.45 -8.31
C ARG A 37 -6.56 7.16 -7.79
N LEU A 38 -5.32 6.91 -8.11
CA LEU A 38 -4.66 5.71 -7.65
C LEU A 38 -4.63 5.65 -6.13
N LEU A 39 -5.10 4.55 -5.58
CA LEU A 39 -5.02 4.30 -4.15
C LEU A 39 -3.82 3.40 -3.84
N THR A 40 -3.74 2.27 -4.52
CA THR A 40 -2.68 1.33 -4.27
C THR A 40 -2.52 0.39 -5.46
N CYS A 41 -1.33 -0.17 -5.58
CA CYS A 41 -1.04 -1.18 -6.58
C CYS A 41 0.18 -1.96 -6.10
N PRO A 42 0.43 -3.14 -6.68
CA PRO A 42 1.69 -3.82 -6.36
C PRO A 42 2.86 -2.95 -6.81
N ALA A 43 3.93 -2.95 -6.05
CA ALA A 43 5.12 -2.20 -6.42
C ALA A 43 5.90 -3.03 -7.43
N LEU A 44 5.90 -2.60 -8.68
CA LEU A 44 6.47 -3.39 -9.76
C LEU A 44 7.88 -3.01 -10.15
N HIS A 45 8.37 -1.88 -9.69
CA HIS A 45 9.72 -1.48 -10.04
C HIS A 45 10.74 -2.42 -9.40
N ALA A 46 11.81 -2.68 -10.13
CA ALA A 46 12.81 -3.63 -9.65
C ALA A 46 13.46 -3.23 -8.34
N SER A 47 13.40 -1.94 -7.98
CA SER A 47 13.98 -1.51 -6.72
C SER A 47 13.16 -1.93 -5.51
N ALA A 48 11.90 -2.30 -5.71
CA ALA A 48 11.06 -2.71 -4.58
C ALA A 48 11.27 -4.19 -4.28
N GLU A 49 11.19 -4.53 -3.01
CA GLU A 49 11.30 -5.93 -2.61
C GLU A 49 10.07 -6.71 -3.09
N PRO A 50 10.20 -8.03 -3.21
CA PRO A 50 9.04 -8.84 -3.58
C PRO A 50 7.92 -8.68 -2.56
N ASN A 51 6.70 -8.86 -3.02
CA ASN A 51 5.52 -8.77 -2.18
C ASN A 51 5.40 -7.43 -1.46
N THR A 52 5.66 -6.37 -2.20
CA THR A 52 5.56 -5.01 -1.70
C THR A 52 4.38 -4.31 -2.35
N LEU A 53 3.67 -3.54 -1.55
CA LEU A 53 2.53 -2.76 -2.00
C LEU A 53 2.93 -1.30 -2.06
N ALA A 54 2.54 -0.60 -3.11
CA ALA A 54 2.73 0.84 -3.19
C ALA A 54 1.42 1.51 -2.80
N VAL A 55 1.45 2.39 -1.82
CA VAL A 55 0.26 3.05 -1.31
C VAL A 55 0.45 4.55 -1.40
N ARG A 56 -0.53 5.24 -1.97
CA ARG A 56 -0.47 6.68 -2.06
C ARG A 56 -0.68 7.28 -0.69
N ILE A 57 0.20 8.19 -0.31
CA ILE A 57 0.18 8.81 1.01
C ILE A 57 0.99 10.09 0.94
N ASP A 58 0.68 11.08 1.76
CA ASP A 58 1.46 12.28 1.71
C ASP A 58 2.83 12.08 2.36
N PHE A 59 3.73 13.02 2.10
CA PHE A 59 5.11 12.87 2.54
C PHE A 59 5.26 12.90 4.06
N ASP A 60 4.44 13.69 4.74
CA ASP A 60 4.54 13.77 6.20
C ASP A 60 4.09 12.48 6.86
N GLN A 61 2.99 11.91 6.38
CA GLN A 61 2.53 10.65 6.91
C GLN A 61 3.51 9.53 6.59
N ARG A 62 4.10 9.60 5.40
CA ARG A 62 5.10 8.60 5.03
C ARG A 62 6.27 8.63 6.00
N ALA A 63 6.75 9.82 6.33
CA ALA A 63 7.87 9.95 7.26
C ALA A 63 7.51 9.38 8.63
N GLU A 64 6.29 9.62 9.08
CA GLU A 64 5.86 9.09 10.37
C GLU A 64 5.80 7.57 10.38
N LEU A 65 5.28 6.99 9.31
CA LEU A 65 5.21 5.54 9.22
C LEU A 65 6.57 4.90 9.18
N MET A 66 7.47 5.47 8.41
CA MET A 66 8.80 4.91 8.28
C MET A 66 9.59 5.04 9.58
N ALA A 67 9.33 6.10 10.34
CA ALA A 67 9.97 6.26 11.64
C ALA A 67 9.40 5.29 12.67
N ALA A 68 8.10 5.07 12.62
CA ALA A 68 7.44 4.23 13.62
C ALA A 68 7.67 2.75 13.37
N GLU A 69 7.61 2.32 12.11
CA GLU A 69 7.72 0.90 11.79
C GLU A 69 8.56 0.68 10.55
N PRO A 70 9.87 0.87 10.68
CA PRO A 70 10.76 0.75 9.52
C PRO A 70 10.85 -0.65 8.92
N ASP A 71 10.42 -1.66 9.67
CA ASP A 71 10.41 -3.02 9.12
C ASP A 71 9.26 -3.21 8.13
N ILE A 72 8.23 -2.39 8.22
CA ILE A 72 7.06 -2.52 7.38
C ILE A 72 7.10 -1.50 6.24
N TYR A 73 7.43 -0.26 6.54
CA TYR A 73 7.33 0.84 5.59
C TYR A 73 8.69 1.33 5.14
N TYR A 74 8.82 1.52 3.83
CA TYR A 74 10.09 2.00 3.29
C TYR A 74 9.85 2.72 1.97
N VAL A 75 10.90 3.23 1.40
CA VAL A 75 10.83 3.85 0.08
C VAL A 75 12.19 3.66 -0.58
N THR A 76 12.20 3.60 -1.90
CA THR A 76 13.44 3.48 -2.66
C THR A 76 13.64 4.75 -3.47
N ASP A 77 14.83 4.89 -4.05
CA ASP A 77 15.13 6.07 -4.86
C ASP A 77 14.13 6.29 -5.98
N HIS A 78 13.61 5.21 -6.53
CA HIS A 78 12.63 5.33 -7.60
C HIS A 78 11.33 5.97 -7.12
N TYR A 79 10.95 5.70 -5.87
CA TYR A 79 9.66 6.15 -5.35
C TYR A 79 9.74 7.38 -4.46
N VAL A 80 10.95 7.79 -4.07
CA VAL A 80 11.10 8.80 -3.02
C VAL A 80 10.48 10.13 -3.37
N ASN A 81 10.44 10.48 -4.64
CA ASN A 81 9.89 11.76 -5.07
C ASN A 81 8.39 11.76 -5.29
N TYR A 82 7.74 10.62 -5.07
CA TYR A 82 6.30 10.50 -5.25
C TYR A 82 5.61 10.36 -3.91
N PRO A 83 4.37 10.83 -3.76
CA PRO A 83 3.64 10.68 -2.52
C PRO A 83 3.16 9.24 -2.37
N THR A 84 4.09 8.38 -2.05
CA THR A 84 3.89 6.93 -2.02
C THR A 84 4.77 6.34 -0.94
N VAL A 85 4.25 5.34 -0.24
CA VAL A 85 5.05 4.55 0.67
C VAL A 85 4.98 3.10 0.21
N LEU A 86 6.05 2.37 0.42
CA LEU A 86 6.10 0.96 0.10
C LEU A 86 5.88 0.16 1.38
N VAL A 87 5.05 -0.86 1.27
CA VAL A 87 4.65 -1.67 2.41
C VAL A 87 5.09 -3.11 2.19
N ARG A 88 5.88 -3.62 3.11
CA ARG A 88 6.28 -5.03 3.04
C ARG A 88 5.13 -5.87 3.54
N LEU A 89 4.43 -6.49 2.62
CA LEU A 89 3.25 -7.27 2.99
C LEU A 89 3.57 -8.48 3.85
N SER A 90 4.81 -8.92 3.82
CA SER A 90 5.23 -10.02 4.67
C SER A 90 5.38 -9.62 6.13
N GLN A 91 5.42 -8.32 6.41
CA GLN A 91 5.65 -7.83 7.77
C GLN A 91 4.44 -7.18 8.40
N ILE A 92 3.34 -7.04 7.67
CA ILE A 92 2.17 -6.36 8.20
C ILE A 92 1.05 -7.37 8.33
N ASP A 93 0.21 -7.23 9.34
CA ASP A 93 -0.92 -8.13 9.45
C ASP A 93 -2.16 -7.46 8.89
N ARG A 94 -3.20 -8.26 8.73
CA ARG A 94 -4.42 -7.80 8.11
C ARG A 94 -5.08 -6.67 8.88
N ASP A 95 -5.01 -6.74 10.20
CA ASP A 95 -5.66 -5.72 11.03
C ASP A 95 -4.94 -4.39 10.95
N SER A 96 -3.64 -4.41 10.70
CA SER A 96 -2.86 -3.18 10.60
C SER A 96 -2.91 -2.56 9.22
N LEU A 97 -3.31 -3.34 8.23
CA LEU A 97 -3.35 -2.84 6.86
C LEU A 97 -4.59 -1.98 6.67
N ARG A 98 -4.38 -0.72 6.42
CA ARG A 98 -5.48 0.20 6.20
C ARG A 98 -5.25 0.99 4.94
N LEU A 99 -6.30 1.21 4.20
CA LEU A 99 -6.23 1.87 2.93
C LEU A 99 -7.35 2.88 2.85
N GLY A 100 -7.13 3.92 2.07
CA GLY A 100 -8.17 4.88 1.81
C GLY A 100 -8.00 6.15 2.59
N PRO A 101 -8.57 7.22 2.10
CA PRO A 101 -8.37 8.54 2.69
C PRO A 101 -8.97 8.67 4.07
N ASP A 102 -10.03 7.93 4.33
CA ASP A 102 -10.65 8.06 5.61
C ASP A 102 -10.17 7.07 6.59
N THR A 103 -9.32 6.15 6.20
CA THR A 103 -8.84 5.24 7.14
C THR A 103 -7.55 5.74 7.55
N ARG A 104 -7.36 6.64 8.25
CA ARG A 104 -6.14 7.02 8.70
C ARG A 104 -5.46 5.87 9.10
N PRO A 105 -4.57 5.32 8.35
CA PRO A 105 -3.89 4.09 8.65
C PRO A 105 -3.31 4.12 10.01
N PHE A 106 -3.01 5.27 10.45
CA PHE A 106 -2.30 5.22 11.62
C PHE A 106 -2.70 6.34 12.42
N GLY A 107 -3.50 6.30 12.90
CA GLY A 107 -3.75 7.29 13.49
C GLY A 107 -4.73 7.60 14.11
N ARG A 108 -4.90 7.56 14.35
CA ARG A 108 -5.51 7.87 14.92
C ARG A 108 -5.98 7.90 14.98
#